data_9c11602e8616ae6f0c6ab3accb8a492b
#
_entry.id   9c11602e8616ae6f0c6ab3accb8a492b
#
_cell.length_a   1.000
_cell.length_b   1.000
_cell.length_c   1.000
_cell.angle_alpha   90.00
_cell.angle_beta   90.00
_cell.angle_gamma   90.00
#
_symmetry.space_group_name_H-M   'P 1'
#
loop_
_entity.id
_entity.type
_entity.pdbx_description
1 polymer ?
#
loop_
_entity_poly.entity_id
_entity_poly.type
_entity_poly.pdbx_seq_one_letter_code
_entity_poly.pdbx_strand_id
1 'polypeptide(L)'
;MQDLSRRNLFSLAAAAPLGRAFATAKSAAAVDPDPARSKARNRVQELHLPNVPLISHEGRDVLFYDDLVKDKIVTVNFFYSKCDEICPLVMANLVKVQKLLGDQVGRQIYMYSITLKPDQDTMDVVRNYRTALGAAPGWTFFTGKVEDIDKIRKGIGFTYPEPAIDRDTSQHIGNVRYGNEPLMLWAACPGQAHTKWVAESFEWMVHPELNRVQKS
;
A
#
# COMPACT_ATOMS: atom_id res chain seq x y z
N MET A 1 70.19 36.10 -25.08
CA MET A 1 70.57 35.06 -24.10
C MET A 1 69.30 34.46 -23.56
N GLN A 2 69.02 33.32 -24.09
CA GLN A 2 68.60 32.06 -23.48
C GLN A 2 67.25 32.17 -22.80
N ASP A 3 66.19 31.69 -23.38
CA ASP A 3 65.81 30.29 -23.73
C ASP A 3 65.16 29.57 -22.52
N LEU A 4 64.01 29.08 -22.71
CA LEU A 4 63.59 27.70 -22.46
C LEU A 4 62.07 27.57 -22.48
N SER A 5 61.67 27.02 -23.61
CA SER A 5 60.41 26.33 -23.80
C SER A 5 60.08 25.37 -22.67
N ARG A 6 58.81 25.42 -22.16
CA ARG A 6 58.18 24.26 -21.52
C ARG A 6 56.82 24.00 -22.13
N ARG A 7 56.80 22.96 -22.92
CA ARG A 7 55.62 22.31 -23.46
C ARG A 7 54.85 21.69 -22.32
N ASN A 8 53.65 22.18 -22.05
CA ASN A 8 52.71 21.50 -21.19
C ASN A 8 51.88 20.51 -22.03
N LEU A 9 52.11 19.24 -21.79
CA LEU A 9 51.29 18.14 -22.24
C LEU A 9 50.01 18.16 -21.38
N PHE A 10 48.88 18.51 -21.99
CA PHE A 10 47.56 18.26 -21.39
C PHE A 10 47.17 16.80 -21.64
N SER A 11 47.27 15.99 -20.58
CA SER A 11 46.67 14.66 -20.57
C SER A 11 45.16 14.82 -20.37
N LEU A 12 44.39 14.52 -21.41
CA LEU A 12 42.93 14.34 -21.28
C LEU A 12 42.70 13.04 -20.51
N ALA A 13 42.27 13.17 -19.25
CA ALA A 13 41.67 12.06 -18.51
C ALA A 13 40.21 11.94 -18.92
N ALA A 14 39.88 10.88 -19.65
CA ALA A 14 38.52 10.52 -19.99
C ALA A 14 37.81 10.02 -18.71
N ALA A 15 36.88 10.82 -18.19
CA ALA A 15 36.01 10.40 -17.12
C ALA A 15 34.92 9.47 -17.68
N ALA A 16 35.00 8.18 -17.38
CA ALA A 16 33.96 7.23 -17.64
C ALA A 16 32.75 7.48 -16.66
N PRO A 17 31.53 7.48 -17.16
CA PRO A 17 30.38 7.60 -16.26
C PRO A 17 30.22 6.29 -15.45
N LEU A 18 30.39 6.37 -14.14
CA LEU A 18 29.99 5.32 -13.21
C LEU A 18 28.46 5.20 -13.22
N GLY A 19 27.96 4.32 -14.09
CA GLY A 19 26.58 3.87 -14.04
C GLY A 19 26.32 3.14 -12.72
N ARG A 20 25.67 3.81 -11.78
CA ARG A 20 25.10 3.16 -10.60
C ARG A 20 23.97 2.25 -11.08
N ALA A 21 24.27 0.97 -11.25
CA ALA A 21 23.27 -0.07 -11.33
C ALA A 21 22.56 -0.11 -9.96
N PHE A 22 21.34 0.41 -9.90
CA PHE A 22 20.44 0.11 -8.79
C PHE A 22 20.08 -1.36 -8.92
N ALA A 23 20.83 -2.20 -8.24
CA ALA A 23 20.40 -3.55 -7.98
C ALA A 23 19.13 -3.48 -7.11
N THR A 24 17.98 -3.74 -7.71
CA THR A 24 16.76 -4.06 -6.97
C THR A 24 17.07 -5.31 -6.17
N ALA A 25 17.37 -5.12 -4.90
CA ALA A 25 17.45 -6.21 -3.95
C ALA A 25 16.04 -6.82 -3.88
N LYS A 26 15.82 -7.89 -4.64
CA LYS A 26 14.69 -8.77 -4.48
C LYS A 26 14.82 -9.34 -3.08
N SER A 27 14.00 -8.83 -2.13
CA SER A 27 13.93 -9.37 -0.79
C SER A 27 13.69 -10.87 -0.94
N ALA A 28 14.67 -11.66 -0.55
CA ALA A 28 14.49 -13.10 -0.45
C ALA A 28 13.45 -13.30 0.66
N ALA A 29 12.24 -13.68 0.29
CA ALA A 29 11.20 -14.03 1.22
C ALA A 29 11.79 -15.06 2.18
N ALA A 30 11.93 -14.70 3.46
CA ALA A 30 12.37 -15.62 4.49
C ALA A 30 11.32 -16.74 4.54
N VAL A 31 11.70 -17.94 4.10
CA VAL A 31 10.86 -19.12 4.24
C VAL A 31 10.64 -19.31 5.73
N ASP A 32 9.38 -19.27 6.18
CA ASP A 32 9.03 -19.51 7.59
C ASP A 32 9.53 -20.92 7.95
N PRO A 33 10.43 -21.05 8.93
CA PRO A 33 11.02 -22.34 9.27
C PRO A 33 10.01 -23.32 9.90
N ASP A 34 8.81 -22.85 10.29
CA ASP A 34 7.73 -23.68 10.82
C ASP A 34 6.75 -24.09 9.69
N PRO A 35 6.73 -25.39 9.31
CA PRO A 35 5.82 -25.87 8.27
C PRO A 35 4.33 -25.68 8.59
N ALA A 36 3.94 -25.72 9.87
CA ALA A 36 2.56 -25.54 10.28
C ALA A 36 2.13 -24.08 10.09
N ARG A 37 3.00 -23.13 10.42
CA ARG A 37 2.78 -21.71 10.23
C ARG A 37 2.74 -21.36 8.74
N SER A 38 3.65 -21.91 7.95
CA SER A 38 3.67 -21.75 6.50
C SER A 38 2.37 -22.25 5.87
N LYS A 39 1.86 -23.42 6.28
CA LYS A 39 0.58 -23.95 5.81
C LYS A 39 -0.59 -23.07 6.20
N ALA A 40 -0.63 -22.55 7.42
CA ALA A 40 -1.68 -21.63 7.87
C ALA A 40 -1.67 -20.32 7.09
N ARG A 41 -0.49 -19.75 6.84
CA ARG A 41 -0.30 -18.55 6.02
C ARG A 41 -0.83 -18.75 4.60
N ASN A 42 -0.46 -19.83 3.94
CA ASN A 42 -0.93 -20.17 2.61
C ASN A 42 -2.46 -20.32 2.58
N ARG A 43 -3.04 -20.93 3.62
CA ARG A 43 -4.49 -21.07 3.71
C ARG A 43 -5.22 -19.73 3.85
N VAL A 44 -4.70 -18.82 4.66
CA VAL A 44 -5.23 -17.44 4.77
C VAL A 44 -5.11 -16.71 3.44
N GLN A 45 -3.97 -16.83 2.77
CA GLN A 45 -3.76 -16.22 1.46
C GLN A 45 -4.77 -16.75 0.43
N GLU A 46 -4.92 -18.06 0.28
CA GLU A 46 -5.83 -18.69 -0.69
C GLU A 46 -7.30 -18.27 -0.47
N LEU A 47 -7.72 -18.13 0.79
CA LEU A 47 -9.11 -17.82 1.13
C LEU A 47 -9.44 -16.33 1.10
N HIS A 48 -8.48 -15.48 1.46
CA HIS A 48 -8.77 -14.08 1.79
C HIS A 48 -7.94 -13.05 1.01
N LEU A 49 -6.83 -13.45 0.40
CA LEU A 49 -5.91 -12.53 -0.26
C LEU A 49 -5.69 -12.95 -1.72
N PRO A 50 -6.65 -12.67 -2.61
CA PRO A 50 -6.57 -13.09 -4.01
C PRO A 50 -5.38 -12.42 -4.70
N ASN A 51 -4.65 -13.18 -5.52
CA ASN A 51 -3.53 -12.65 -6.27
C ASN A 51 -3.99 -12.22 -7.68
N VAL A 52 -4.67 -11.10 -7.74
CA VAL A 52 -5.28 -10.54 -8.96
C VAL A 52 -4.57 -9.26 -9.39
N PRO A 53 -4.62 -8.91 -10.70
CA PRO A 53 -3.97 -7.72 -11.21
C PRO A 53 -4.70 -6.43 -10.83
N LEU A 54 -3.91 -5.40 -10.54
CA LEU A 54 -4.34 -4.02 -10.35
C LEU A 54 -3.43 -3.08 -11.14
N ILE A 55 -3.90 -1.87 -11.44
CA ILE A 55 -3.14 -0.81 -12.07
C ILE A 55 -2.95 0.32 -11.05
N SER A 56 -1.72 0.69 -10.76
CA SER A 56 -1.43 1.80 -9.85
C SER A 56 -1.69 3.16 -10.50
N HIS A 57 -1.85 4.21 -9.70
CA HIS A 57 -1.94 5.60 -10.18
C HIS A 57 -0.71 6.07 -10.96
N GLU A 58 0.41 5.35 -10.87
CA GLU A 58 1.64 5.58 -11.64
C GLU A 58 1.64 4.83 -12.98
N GLY A 59 0.62 4.01 -13.25
CA GLY A 59 0.52 3.19 -14.47
C GLY A 59 1.28 1.87 -14.41
N ARG A 60 1.63 1.40 -13.21
CA ARG A 60 2.29 0.10 -13.04
C ARG A 60 1.26 -1.00 -12.84
N ASP A 61 1.41 -2.09 -13.60
CA ASP A 61 0.69 -3.33 -13.34
C ASP A 61 1.30 -4.04 -12.14
N VAL A 62 0.47 -4.47 -11.21
CA VAL A 62 0.89 -5.15 -9.97
C VAL A 62 -0.10 -6.26 -9.62
N LEU A 63 0.38 -7.27 -8.90
CA LEU A 63 -0.44 -8.33 -8.33
C LEU A 63 -0.77 -8.00 -6.87
N PHE A 64 -2.05 -8.08 -6.50
CA PHE A 64 -2.51 -7.66 -5.17
C PHE A 64 -1.78 -8.39 -4.04
N TYR A 65 -1.69 -9.72 -4.09
CA TYR A 65 -0.99 -10.44 -3.04
C TYR A 65 0.53 -10.35 -3.17
N ASP A 66 1.11 -10.78 -4.29
CA ASP A 66 2.56 -10.91 -4.42
C ASP A 66 3.31 -9.59 -4.33
N ASP A 67 2.76 -8.51 -4.93
CA ASP A 67 3.45 -7.23 -4.99
C ASP A 67 3.06 -6.27 -3.87
N LEU A 68 1.81 -6.36 -3.36
CA LEU A 68 1.31 -5.36 -2.43
C LEU A 68 1.21 -5.87 -0.99
N VAL A 69 0.86 -7.13 -0.76
CA VAL A 69 0.51 -7.64 0.57
C VAL A 69 1.58 -8.54 1.17
N LYS A 70 2.13 -9.43 0.38
CA LYS A 70 3.09 -10.45 0.82
C LYS A 70 4.32 -9.82 1.50
N ASP A 71 4.64 -10.32 2.70
CA ASP A 71 5.75 -9.87 3.53
C ASP A 71 5.70 -8.40 3.96
N LYS A 72 4.49 -7.82 4.02
CA LYS A 72 4.29 -6.40 4.35
C LYS A 72 3.27 -6.17 5.46
N ILE A 73 3.35 -4.99 6.05
CA ILE A 73 2.30 -4.41 6.87
C ILE A 73 1.54 -3.43 5.99
N VAL A 74 0.25 -3.65 5.82
CA VAL A 74 -0.56 -2.92 4.86
C VAL A 74 -1.82 -2.35 5.49
N THR A 75 -2.31 -1.26 4.92
CA THR A 75 -3.67 -0.76 5.13
C THR A 75 -4.38 -0.71 3.80
N VAL A 76 -5.62 -1.16 3.76
CA VAL A 76 -6.46 -1.17 2.56
C VAL A 76 -7.80 -0.53 2.86
N ASN A 77 -8.16 0.48 2.09
CA ASN A 77 -9.49 1.05 2.08
C ASN A 77 -10.02 1.15 0.66
N PHE A 78 -11.36 1.21 0.55
CA PHE A 78 -12.02 1.44 -0.72
C PHE A 78 -12.55 2.87 -0.83
N PHE A 79 -12.62 3.36 -2.05
CA PHE A 79 -13.15 4.68 -2.39
C PHE A 79 -13.76 4.68 -3.81
N TYR A 80 -14.37 5.76 -4.20
CA TYR A 80 -14.61 6.13 -5.61
C TYR A 80 -14.59 7.65 -5.74
N SER A 81 -14.11 8.15 -6.89
CA SER A 81 -13.75 9.56 -7.04
C SER A 81 -14.93 10.54 -6.95
N LYS A 82 -16.12 10.09 -7.33
CA LYS A 82 -17.37 10.90 -7.31
C LYS A 82 -18.24 10.65 -6.07
N CYS A 83 -17.65 10.15 -4.99
CA CYS A 83 -18.34 10.03 -3.72
C CYS A 83 -18.40 11.41 -3.04
N ASP A 84 -19.58 11.85 -2.67
CA ASP A 84 -19.84 13.14 -2.01
C ASP A 84 -20.24 12.99 -0.52
N GLU A 85 -20.36 11.77 -0.03
CA GLU A 85 -20.79 11.50 1.34
C GLU A 85 -19.62 11.12 2.27
N ILE A 86 -19.31 9.83 2.37
CA ILE A 86 -18.37 9.26 3.36
C ILE A 86 -16.92 9.30 2.90
N CYS A 87 -16.64 9.06 1.59
CA CYS A 87 -15.26 8.98 1.11
C CYS A 87 -14.43 10.23 1.42
N PRO A 88 -14.92 11.47 1.20
CA PRO A 88 -14.14 12.66 1.51
C PRO A 88 -13.72 12.74 2.99
N LEU A 89 -14.60 12.34 3.90
CA LEU A 89 -14.34 12.36 5.34
C LEU A 89 -13.28 11.33 5.73
N VAL A 90 -13.42 10.09 5.22
CA VAL A 90 -12.44 9.02 5.45
C VAL A 90 -11.08 9.40 4.86
N MET A 91 -11.06 9.84 3.61
CA MET A 91 -9.80 10.16 2.93
C MET A 91 -9.08 11.35 3.56
N ALA A 92 -9.82 12.39 3.96
CA ALA A 92 -9.24 13.52 4.69
C ALA A 92 -8.69 13.10 6.07
N ASN A 93 -9.34 12.16 6.76
CA ASN A 93 -8.81 11.61 8.00
C ASN A 93 -7.54 10.78 7.75
N LEU A 94 -7.53 9.94 6.72
CA LEU A 94 -6.35 9.14 6.36
C LEU A 94 -5.13 9.99 5.94
N VAL A 95 -5.33 11.18 5.35
CA VAL A 95 -4.24 12.16 5.15
C VAL A 95 -3.63 12.60 6.47
N LYS A 96 -4.46 12.85 7.49
CA LYS A 96 -3.97 13.20 8.83
C LYS A 96 -3.26 12.02 9.49
N VAL A 97 -3.80 10.80 9.33
CA VAL A 97 -3.17 9.55 9.79
C VAL A 97 -1.81 9.38 9.14
N GLN A 98 -1.70 9.54 7.82
CA GLN A 98 -0.43 9.46 7.11
C GLN A 98 0.60 10.45 7.68
N LYS A 99 0.19 11.68 8.00
CA LYS A 99 1.07 12.68 8.60
C LYS A 99 1.54 12.27 9.99
N LEU A 100 0.68 11.66 10.81
CA LEU A 100 1.07 11.17 12.14
C LEU A 100 2.06 10.01 12.06
N LEU A 101 1.87 9.09 11.12
CA LEU A 101 2.76 7.94 10.89
C LEU A 101 4.12 8.37 10.29
N GLY A 102 4.17 9.52 9.61
CA GLY A 102 5.40 10.09 9.07
C GLY A 102 6.19 9.12 8.19
N ASP A 103 7.48 8.98 8.49
CA ASP A 103 8.43 8.17 7.73
C ASP A 103 8.18 6.65 7.78
N GLN A 104 7.26 6.19 8.62
CA GLN A 104 6.86 4.78 8.64
C GLN A 104 6.10 4.40 7.36
N VAL A 105 5.35 5.37 6.77
CA VAL A 105 4.58 5.13 5.55
C VAL A 105 5.50 4.99 4.34
N GLY A 106 5.37 3.88 3.63
CA GLY A 106 6.22 3.50 2.50
C GLY A 106 7.52 2.78 2.89
N ARG A 107 7.78 2.59 4.20
CA ARG A 107 8.92 1.81 4.71
C ARG A 107 8.48 0.60 5.54
N GLN A 108 7.63 0.82 6.51
CA GLN A 108 7.11 -0.21 7.42
C GLN A 108 5.63 -0.48 7.14
N ILE A 109 4.85 0.57 6.92
CA ILE A 109 3.41 0.53 6.65
C ILE A 109 3.15 1.01 5.23
N TYR A 110 2.47 0.21 4.43
CA TYR A 110 2.08 0.57 3.07
C TYR A 110 0.59 0.86 3.02
N MET A 111 0.22 2.07 2.60
CA MET A 111 -1.18 2.47 2.51
C MET A 111 -1.70 2.28 1.07
N TYR A 112 -2.86 1.64 0.95
CA TYR A 112 -3.48 1.32 -0.34
C TYR A 112 -4.92 1.76 -0.36
N SER A 113 -5.31 2.48 -1.40
CA SER A 113 -6.69 2.82 -1.70
C SER A 113 -7.08 2.25 -3.05
N ILE A 114 -8.16 1.46 -3.09
CA ILE A 114 -8.62 0.76 -4.31
C ILE A 114 -10.00 1.32 -4.66
N THR A 115 -10.19 1.70 -5.94
CA THR A 115 -11.52 2.17 -6.34
C THR A 115 -12.53 1.04 -6.40
N LEU A 116 -13.78 1.33 -6.06
CA LEU A 116 -14.92 0.41 -6.26
C LEU A 116 -15.64 0.63 -7.59
N LYS A 117 -15.28 1.68 -8.33
CA LYS A 117 -15.93 2.03 -9.61
C LYS A 117 -14.87 2.21 -10.73
N PRO A 118 -14.13 1.14 -11.09
CA PRO A 118 -13.04 1.25 -12.06
C PRO A 118 -13.51 1.68 -13.47
N ASP A 119 -14.77 1.44 -13.83
CA ASP A 119 -15.34 1.92 -15.08
C ASP A 119 -15.38 3.47 -15.16
N GLN A 120 -15.46 4.14 -14.02
CA GLN A 120 -15.43 5.61 -13.91
C GLN A 120 -14.04 6.11 -13.48
N ASP A 121 -13.37 5.37 -12.63
CA ASP A 121 -12.12 5.74 -12.01
C ASP A 121 -10.95 5.08 -12.77
N THR A 122 -10.72 5.59 -13.99
CA THR A 122 -9.55 5.22 -14.78
C THR A 122 -8.25 5.59 -14.05
N MET A 123 -7.12 5.07 -14.51
CA MET A 123 -5.80 5.38 -13.93
C MET A 123 -5.58 6.90 -13.78
N ASP A 124 -5.93 7.69 -14.80
CA ASP A 124 -5.75 9.15 -14.76
C ASP A 124 -6.69 9.82 -13.75
N VAL A 125 -7.92 9.35 -13.63
CA VAL A 125 -8.87 9.85 -12.61
C VAL A 125 -8.33 9.56 -11.21
N VAL A 126 -7.86 8.33 -10.96
CA VAL A 126 -7.28 7.92 -9.70
C VAL A 126 -6.01 8.72 -9.35
N ARG A 127 -5.15 8.99 -10.34
CA ARG A 127 -3.97 9.84 -10.19
C ARG A 127 -4.34 11.28 -9.78
N ASN A 128 -5.30 11.86 -10.50
CA ASN A 128 -5.77 13.22 -10.22
C ASN A 128 -6.44 13.32 -8.84
N TYR A 129 -7.24 12.32 -8.46
CA TYR A 129 -7.86 12.23 -7.14
C TYR A 129 -6.81 12.18 -6.03
N ARG A 130 -5.79 11.30 -6.15
CA ARG A 130 -4.67 11.22 -5.21
C ARG A 130 -3.95 12.55 -5.06
N THR A 131 -3.69 13.23 -6.19
CA THR A 131 -3.00 14.52 -6.21
C THR A 131 -3.83 15.60 -5.53
N ALA A 132 -5.11 15.70 -5.84
CA ALA A 132 -6.03 16.66 -5.22
C ALA A 132 -6.19 16.43 -3.70
N LEU A 133 -6.14 15.15 -3.28
CA LEU A 133 -6.18 14.78 -1.86
C LEU A 133 -4.90 15.19 -1.11
N GLY A 134 -3.79 15.38 -1.79
CA GLY A 134 -2.50 15.67 -1.17
C GLY A 134 -1.87 14.46 -0.45
N ALA A 135 -2.16 13.24 -0.93
CA ALA A 135 -1.56 12.02 -0.39
C ALA A 135 -0.03 12.01 -0.64
N ALA A 136 0.75 11.85 0.42
CA ALA A 136 2.21 11.82 0.36
C ALA A 136 2.74 10.47 -0.20
N PRO A 137 4.03 10.34 -0.52
CA PRO A 137 4.66 9.08 -0.90
C PRO A 137 4.39 7.95 0.12
N GLY A 138 4.36 6.70 -0.38
CA GLY A 138 4.03 5.52 0.45
C GLY A 138 2.54 5.19 0.55
N TRP A 139 1.67 6.08 0.05
CA TRP A 139 0.26 5.81 -0.15
C TRP A 139 -0.06 5.69 -1.63
N THR A 140 -0.41 4.49 -2.06
CA THR A 140 -0.65 4.16 -3.47
C THR A 140 -2.14 3.91 -3.72
N PHE A 141 -2.60 4.41 -4.86
CA PHE A 141 -3.99 4.29 -5.30
C PHE A 141 -4.07 3.36 -6.50
N PHE A 142 -5.14 2.58 -6.57
CA PHE A 142 -5.29 1.54 -7.57
C PHE A 142 -6.66 1.57 -8.24
N THR A 143 -6.65 1.19 -9.51
CA THR A 143 -7.82 0.79 -10.30
C THR A 143 -7.55 -0.61 -10.90
N GLY A 144 -8.51 -1.17 -11.65
CA GLY A 144 -8.34 -2.48 -12.25
C GLY A 144 -9.63 -2.95 -12.91
N LYS A 145 -9.79 -4.27 -13.05
CA LYS A 145 -11.04 -4.85 -13.52
C LYS A 145 -12.05 -4.98 -12.38
N VAL A 146 -13.33 -4.77 -12.69
CA VAL A 146 -14.43 -4.87 -11.71
C VAL A 146 -14.37 -6.20 -10.96
N GLU A 147 -14.20 -7.31 -11.70
CA GLU A 147 -14.22 -8.65 -11.14
C GLU A 147 -13.04 -8.90 -10.18
N ASP A 148 -11.88 -8.33 -10.48
CA ASP A 148 -10.69 -8.50 -9.66
C ASP A 148 -10.76 -7.65 -8.39
N ILE A 149 -11.27 -6.42 -8.49
CA ILE A 149 -11.54 -5.56 -7.33
C ILE A 149 -12.60 -6.19 -6.42
N ASP A 150 -13.66 -6.78 -6.99
CA ASP A 150 -14.70 -7.47 -6.22
C ASP A 150 -14.16 -8.70 -5.48
N LYS A 151 -13.24 -9.47 -6.09
CA LYS A 151 -12.53 -10.56 -5.40
C LYS A 151 -11.73 -10.05 -4.20
N ILE A 152 -10.98 -8.95 -4.37
CA ILE A 152 -10.23 -8.34 -3.26
C ILE A 152 -11.19 -7.90 -2.16
N ARG A 153 -12.24 -7.14 -2.51
CA ARG A 153 -13.25 -6.64 -1.60
C ARG A 153 -13.82 -7.76 -0.73
N LYS A 154 -14.29 -8.82 -1.38
CA LYS A 154 -14.86 -9.99 -0.69
C LYS A 154 -13.83 -10.73 0.15
N GLY A 155 -12.63 -10.96 -0.40
CA GLY A 155 -11.57 -11.68 0.28
C GLY A 155 -11.16 -11.04 1.59
N ILE A 156 -10.97 -9.72 1.63
CA ILE A 156 -10.59 -8.99 2.86
C ILE A 156 -11.79 -8.59 3.73
N GLY A 157 -12.99 -9.11 3.42
CA GLY A 157 -14.16 -9.02 4.29
C GLY A 157 -14.93 -7.71 4.22
N PHE A 158 -14.93 -7.02 3.08
CA PHE A 158 -15.89 -5.93 2.81
C PHE A 158 -17.12 -6.52 2.13
N THR A 159 -17.93 -7.24 2.88
CA THR A 159 -19.14 -7.92 2.43
C THR A 159 -20.28 -7.68 3.39
N TYR A 160 -21.51 -7.74 2.84
CA TYR A 160 -22.73 -7.72 3.64
C TYR A 160 -23.49 -9.04 3.43
N PRO A 161 -24.15 -9.57 4.48
CA PRO A 161 -24.97 -10.77 4.37
C PRO A 161 -26.15 -10.61 3.40
N GLU A 162 -26.70 -9.40 3.31
CA GLU A 162 -27.81 -9.07 2.42
C GLU A 162 -27.30 -8.82 0.99
N PRO A 163 -27.67 -9.65 0.00
CA PRO A 163 -27.13 -9.53 -1.36
C PRO A 163 -27.47 -8.20 -2.06
N ALA A 164 -28.56 -7.55 -1.68
CA ALA A 164 -28.92 -6.26 -2.24
C ALA A 164 -27.97 -5.16 -1.76
N ILE A 165 -27.62 -5.19 -0.48
CA ILE A 165 -26.65 -4.26 0.12
C ILE A 165 -25.24 -4.59 -0.38
N ASP A 166 -24.88 -5.87 -0.47
CA ASP A 166 -23.54 -6.27 -0.92
C ASP A 166 -23.25 -5.86 -2.37
N ARG A 167 -24.28 -5.79 -3.21
CA ARG A 167 -24.12 -5.30 -4.60
C ARG A 167 -23.99 -3.79 -4.71
N ASP A 168 -24.44 -3.06 -3.72
CA ASP A 168 -24.28 -1.61 -3.67
C ASP A 168 -22.87 -1.25 -3.20
N THR A 169 -21.98 -0.97 -4.14
CA THR A 169 -20.57 -0.67 -3.84
C THR A 169 -20.39 0.56 -2.97
N SER A 170 -21.39 1.45 -2.89
CA SER A 170 -21.36 2.63 -1.98
C SER A 170 -21.38 2.25 -0.51
N GLN A 171 -21.85 1.06 -0.17
CA GLN A 171 -21.91 0.56 1.20
C GLN A 171 -20.55 0.04 1.72
N HIS A 172 -19.60 -0.23 0.83
CA HIS A 172 -18.29 -0.83 1.18
C HIS A 172 -17.18 0.19 1.45
N ILE A 173 -17.55 1.41 1.72
CA ILE A 173 -16.66 2.51 2.10
C ILE A 173 -16.76 2.80 3.59
N GLY A 174 -15.79 3.52 4.11
CA GLY A 174 -15.84 3.96 5.52
C GLY A 174 -14.99 3.15 6.47
N ASN A 175 -14.67 1.90 6.17
CA ASN A 175 -13.77 1.08 6.95
C ASN A 175 -12.37 1.02 6.30
N VAL A 176 -11.36 0.76 7.15
CA VAL A 176 -9.99 0.45 6.74
C VAL A 176 -9.62 -0.92 7.28
N ARG A 177 -9.18 -1.81 6.40
CA ARG A 177 -8.51 -3.05 6.79
C ARG A 177 -7.03 -2.79 6.95
N TYR A 178 -6.41 -3.39 7.95
CA TYR A 178 -4.98 -3.30 8.13
C TYR A 178 -4.45 -4.59 8.71
N GLY A 179 -3.19 -4.93 8.39
CA GLY A 179 -2.62 -6.19 8.82
C GLY A 179 -1.14 -6.27 8.64
N ASN A 180 -0.55 -7.18 9.43
CA ASN A 180 0.81 -7.67 9.31
C ASN A 180 0.74 -9.06 8.69
N GLU A 181 0.99 -9.16 7.39
CA GLU A 181 0.81 -10.41 6.65
C GLU A 181 1.76 -11.52 7.14
N PRO A 182 3.07 -11.26 7.36
CA PRO A 182 3.97 -12.25 7.94
C PRO A 182 3.50 -12.87 9.25
N LEU A 183 2.79 -12.11 10.07
CA LEU A 183 2.25 -12.58 11.35
C LEU A 183 0.82 -13.10 11.24
N MET A 184 0.20 -13.02 10.06
CA MET A 184 -1.22 -13.35 9.83
C MET A 184 -2.17 -12.57 10.76
N LEU A 185 -1.79 -11.36 11.15
CA LEU A 185 -2.59 -10.48 11.99
C LEU A 185 -3.37 -9.51 11.11
N TRP A 186 -4.69 -9.53 11.26
CA TRP A 186 -5.59 -8.67 10.50
C TRP A 186 -6.63 -8.04 11.42
N ALA A 187 -6.93 -6.78 11.17
CA ALA A 187 -7.94 -6.03 11.90
C ALA A 187 -8.63 -5.02 10.98
N ALA A 188 -9.62 -4.33 11.53
CA ALA A 188 -10.33 -3.25 10.85
C ALA A 188 -10.66 -2.14 11.81
N CYS A 189 -10.78 -0.92 11.28
CA CYS A 189 -11.29 0.22 12.02
C CYS A 189 -12.17 1.10 11.12
N PRO A 190 -13.12 1.86 11.70
CA PRO A 190 -13.79 2.92 10.95
C PRO A 190 -12.79 3.99 10.53
N GLY A 191 -12.77 4.33 9.24
CA GLY A 191 -11.84 5.34 8.71
C GLY A 191 -12.13 6.75 9.21
N GLN A 192 -13.32 6.99 9.77
CA GLN A 192 -13.72 8.26 10.41
C GLN A 192 -13.43 8.30 11.92
N ALA A 193 -12.90 7.23 12.50
CA ALA A 193 -12.54 7.23 13.92
C ALA A 193 -11.47 8.30 14.20
N HIS A 194 -11.25 8.58 15.49
CA HIS A 194 -10.30 9.59 15.90
C HIS A 194 -8.91 9.34 15.27
N THR A 195 -8.35 10.33 14.61
CA THR A 195 -7.13 10.23 13.78
C THR A 195 -5.97 9.54 14.52
N LYS A 196 -5.71 9.94 15.77
CA LYS A 196 -4.62 9.38 16.58
C LYS A 196 -4.85 7.90 16.85
N TRP A 197 -6.09 7.51 17.19
CA TRP A 197 -6.43 6.11 17.44
C TRP A 197 -6.26 5.24 16.16
N VAL A 198 -6.63 5.76 14.98
CA VAL A 198 -6.41 5.05 13.72
C VAL A 198 -4.92 4.89 13.44
N ALA A 199 -4.11 5.93 13.63
CA ALA A 199 -2.66 5.86 13.47
C ALA A 199 -2.04 4.83 14.44
N GLU A 200 -2.36 4.89 15.72
CA GLU A 200 -1.91 3.93 16.73
C GLU A 200 -2.31 2.48 16.37
N SER A 201 -3.52 2.28 15.82
CA SER A 201 -3.98 0.96 15.38
C SER A 201 -3.09 0.38 14.27
N PHE A 202 -2.57 1.21 13.38
CA PHE A 202 -1.63 0.78 12.34
C PHE A 202 -0.24 0.54 12.90
N GLU A 203 0.24 1.37 13.81
CA GLU A 203 1.53 1.19 14.50
C GLU A 203 1.57 -0.11 15.31
N TRP A 204 0.45 -0.53 15.87
CA TRP A 204 0.36 -1.81 16.58
C TRP A 204 0.66 -3.03 15.70
N MET A 205 0.48 -2.92 14.38
CA MET A 205 0.88 -3.97 13.46
C MET A 205 2.39 -4.06 13.27
N VAL A 206 3.10 -2.95 13.50
CA VAL A 206 4.59 -2.91 13.46
C VAL A 206 5.17 -3.51 14.74
N HIS A 207 4.54 -3.25 15.90
CA HIS A 207 5.02 -3.64 17.23
C HIS A 207 3.97 -4.41 18.03
N PRO A 208 3.52 -5.59 17.55
CA PRO A 208 2.44 -6.33 18.20
C PRO A 208 2.80 -6.83 19.61
N GLU A 209 4.08 -6.90 19.94
CA GLU A 209 4.59 -7.27 21.28
C GLU A 209 4.22 -6.23 22.36
N LEU A 210 4.14 -4.94 22.00
CA LEU A 210 3.82 -3.85 22.94
C LEU A 210 2.38 -3.97 23.48
N ASN A 211 1.48 -4.59 22.74
CA ASN A 211 0.11 -4.83 23.17
C ASN A 211 -0.03 -5.85 24.32
N ARG A 212 0.99 -6.69 24.54
CA ARG A 212 0.94 -7.69 25.62
C ARG A 212 1.22 -7.08 26.98
N VAL A 213 1.94 -5.97 27.04
CA VAL A 213 2.38 -5.34 28.29
C VAL A 213 1.27 -4.53 28.97
N GLN A 214 0.28 -4.05 28.21
CA GLN A 214 -0.81 -3.22 28.78
C GLN A 214 -1.96 -4.04 29.41
N LYS A 215 -1.91 -5.37 29.39
CA LYS A 215 -2.95 -6.26 29.96
C LYS A 215 -2.53 -6.98 31.25
N SER A 216 -1.38 -6.60 31.81
CA SER A 216 -0.90 -7.16 33.09
C SER A 216 -1.10 -6.20 34.25
#